data_044f4da2cf5bb44399790b20797f0e40
#
_entry.id   044f4da2cf5bb44399790b20797f0e40
#
_cell.length_a   1.000
_cell.length_b   1.000
_cell.length_c   1.000
_cell.angle_alpha   90.00
_cell.angle_beta   90.00
_cell.angle_gamma   90.00
#
_symmetry.space_group_name_H-M   'P 1'
#
loop_
_entity.id
_entity.type
_entity.pdbx_description
1 polymer ?
#
loop_
_entity_poly.entity_id
_entity_poly.type
_entity_poly.pdbx_seq_one_letter_code
_entity_poly.pdbx_strand_id
1 'polypeptide(L)'
;MNVSATKDVYKTSRFFYILEAAFEYFISILVTGAYLAKVTEAIGISDTLTGILTAFVSLGCGFQIIAIFLANKHPVKRWVTILHSVNQLVFALIYLVPFIPLTREQKTIVFVVFLLLGHIINNIVHAPKINWFMSLVDDKKRGSFTASKEMVSLIGGMVFSFVMGFVIDEFEAAGDLNGAFAVCGISVVVLMLLHSSTLLFSKEKPCEQKEIVPTKQLLGEFIKDKNLFKVILVAVLWNVVNYSATPFYGSYQIKELGFTMTFVSVTSAAYAVIRASCSKPLGKFADKHSFVNMLNICFTIAFVSFAGNVFAVPSNGKFLFTATYMLYAVAMAGINSSTINLIYDYVDPEKRMGALALSGALSGFAGFFTTLAVSPLVTFIQENGNTFLGISMYAQQLVSAIAATLLLVLLVYLNVVVKKLKNKRKDDVAVDEMPSNGAILVDVNNKEQE
;
A
#
# COMPACT_ATOMS: atom_id res chain seq x y z
N MET A 1 23.80 26.86 -36.20
CA MET A 1 22.35 26.68 -35.95
C MET A 1 22.18 26.56 -34.47
N ASN A 2 21.67 27.60 -33.79
CA ASN A 2 21.35 27.57 -32.38
C ASN A 2 20.09 26.71 -32.20
N VAL A 3 20.26 25.51 -31.69
CA VAL A 3 19.12 24.72 -31.16
C VAL A 3 18.67 25.44 -29.91
N SER A 4 17.63 26.27 -30.02
CA SER A 4 16.98 26.85 -28.87
C SER A 4 16.44 25.68 -28.03
N ALA A 5 17.02 25.51 -26.85
CA ALA A 5 16.51 24.53 -25.86
C ALA A 5 15.04 24.83 -25.61
N THR A 6 14.15 24.04 -26.19
CA THR A 6 12.71 24.14 -25.95
C THR A 6 12.49 23.99 -24.45
N LYS A 7 12.06 25.09 -23.83
CA LYS A 7 11.84 25.18 -22.38
C LYS A 7 10.87 24.05 -21.99
N ASP A 8 11.32 23.10 -21.18
CA ASP A 8 10.52 21.97 -20.73
C ASP A 8 9.29 22.46 -19.92
N VAL A 9 8.16 22.54 -20.58
CA VAL A 9 6.90 23.11 -20.09
C VAL A 9 6.37 22.38 -18.85
N TYR A 10 6.75 21.11 -18.66
CA TYR A 10 6.23 20.24 -17.58
C TYR A 10 7.23 20.05 -16.44
N LYS A 11 8.42 20.67 -16.47
CA LYS A 11 9.44 20.53 -15.42
C LYS A 11 8.89 20.85 -14.02
N THR A 12 8.19 21.99 -13.91
CA THR A 12 7.57 22.43 -12.63
C THR A 12 6.49 21.48 -12.16
N SER A 13 5.64 20.96 -13.07
CA SER A 13 4.59 20.00 -12.71
C SER A 13 5.16 18.68 -12.22
N ARG A 14 6.28 18.21 -12.78
CA ARG A 14 6.97 17.02 -12.28
C ARG A 14 7.56 17.24 -10.88
N PHE A 15 8.12 18.42 -10.62
CA PHE A 15 8.58 18.77 -9.28
C PHE A 15 7.42 18.83 -8.28
N PHE A 16 6.29 19.45 -8.66
CA PHE A 16 5.09 19.47 -7.83
C PHE A 16 4.56 18.07 -7.54
N TYR A 17 4.67 17.12 -8.47
CA TYR A 17 4.26 15.75 -8.22
C TYR A 17 5.11 15.05 -7.14
N ILE A 18 6.41 15.35 -7.06
CA ILE A 18 7.26 14.83 -5.99
C ILE A 18 6.81 15.41 -4.64
N LEU A 19 6.55 16.70 -4.56
CA LEU A 19 6.09 17.36 -3.33
C LEU A 19 4.70 16.89 -2.91
N GLU A 20 3.79 16.79 -3.87
CA GLU A 20 2.42 16.31 -3.66
C GLU A 20 2.45 14.92 -3.01
N ALA A 21 3.19 13.99 -3.58
CA ALA A 21 3.32 12.64 -3.05
C ALA A 21 3.92 12.59 -1.64
N ALA A 22 4.85 13.50 -1.34
CA ALA A 22 5.42 13.62 -0.01
C ALA A 22 4.39 14.13 1.00
N PHE A 23 3.64 15.19 0.67
CA PHE A 23 2.60 15.74 1.56
C PHE A 23 1.47 14.74 1.80
N GLU A 24 1.01 14.03 0.76
CA GLU A 24 0.02 12.95 0.91
C GLU A 24 0.54 11.86 1.85
N TYR A 25 1.80 11.46 1.70
CA TYR A 25 2.42 10.46 2.56
C TYR A 25 2.49 10.92 4.02
N PHE A 26 2.85 12.19 4.28
CA PHE A 26 2.89 12.74 5.65
C PHE A 26 1.50 12.75 6.30
N ILE A 27 0.46 13.13 5.56
CA ILE A 27 -0.92 13.04 6.04
C ILE A 27 -1.29 11.58 6.35
N SER A 28 -0.92 10.63 5.47
CA SER A 28 -1.23 9.22 5.67
C SER A 28 -0.61 8.65 6.95
N ILE A 29 0.57 9.12 7.37
CA ILE A 29 1.21 8.73 8.63
C ILE A 29 0.29 9.06 9.82
N LEU A 30 -0.28 10.26 9.86
CA LEU A 30 -1.11 10.71 10.97
C LEU A 30 -2.47 9.99 11.04
N VAL A 31 -3.00 9.48 9.93
CA VAL A 31 -4.33 8.87 9.88
C VAL A 31 -4.32 7.34 9.84
N THR A 32 -3.17 6.72 10.11
CA THR A 32 -3.02 5.25 10.12
C THR A 32 -2.17 4.77 11.29
N GLY A 33 -2.14 3.46 11.52
CA GLY A 33 -1.26 2.81 12.47
C GLY A 33 -1.38 3.33 13.90
N ALA A 34 -0.26 3.59 14.55
CA ALA A 34 -0.21 4.00 15.96
C ALA A 34 -0.78 5.42 16.19
N TYR A 35 -0.65 6.33 15.22
CA TYR A 35 -1.25 7.66 15.32
C TYR A 35 -2.78 7.58 15.36
N LEU A 36 -3.37 6.76 14.48
CA LEU A 36 -4.80 6.47 14.49
C LEU A 36 -5.20 5.83 15.83
N ALA A 37 -4.43 4.86 16.33
CA ALA A 37 -4.68 4.20 17.60
C ALA A 37 -4.68 5.19 18.78
N LYS A 38 -3.78 6.17 18.77
CA LYS A 38 -3.72 7.20 19.82
C LYS A 38 -4.95 8.09 19.85
N VAL A 39 -5.45 8.51 18.69
CA VAL A 39 -6.68 9.32 18.58
C VAL A 39 -7.92 8.51 18.98
N THR A 40 -8.02 7.25 18.52
CA THR A 40 -9.15 6.39 18.88
C THR A 40 -9.18 6.04 20.37
N GLU A 41 -8.02 5.87 20.99
CA GLU A 41 -7.88 5.72 22.45
C GLU A 41 -8.45 6.92 23.20
N ALA A 42 -8.08 8.13 22.81
CA ALA A 42 -8.54 9.37 23.45
C ALA A 42 -10.06 9.57 23.32
N ILE A 43 -10.68 9.13 22.23
CA ILE A 43 -12.14 9.13 22.04
C ILE A 43 -12.81 8.01 22.87
N GLY A 44 -12.04 7.00 23.29
CA GLY A 44 -12.53 5.80 23.98
C GLY A 44 -13.06 4.72 23.02
N ILE A 45 -12.63 4.73 21.76
CA ILE A 45 -12.95 3.68 20.78
C ILE A 45 -12.21 2.40 21.17
N SER A 46 -12.89 1.23 21.05
CA SER A 46 -12.30 -0.06 21.36
C SER A 46 -11.19 -0.45 20.37
N ASP A 47 -10.26 -1.32 20.81
CA ASP A 47 -9.17 -1.80 19.96
C ASP A 47 -9.66 -2.60 18.77
N THR A 48 -10.73 -3.36 18.96
CA THR A 48 -11.42 -4.07 17.89
C THR A 48 -11.88 -3.10 16.80
N LEU A 49 -12.59 -2.03 17.19
CA LEU A 49 -13.06 -1.04 16.21
C LEU A 49 -11.88 -0.28 15.61
N THR A 50 -10.84 0.03 16.38
CA THR A 50 -9.59 0.64 15.86
C THR A 50 -8.94 -0.24 14.81
N GLY A 51 -8.89 -1.55 15.00
CA GLY A 51 -8.42 -2.50 13.99
C GLY A 51 -9.26 -2.47 12.72
N ILE A 52 -10.60 -2.44 12.84
CA ILE A 52 -11.50 -2.31 11.68
C ILE A 52 -11.26 -0.98 10.93
N LEU A 53 -11.09 0.11 11.68
CA LEU A 53 -10.80 1.43 11.12
C LEU A 53 -9.46 1.45 10.36
N THR A 54 -8.44 0.80 10.90
CA THR A 54 -7.14 0.62 10.22
C THR A 54 -7.31 -0.15 8.90
N ALA A 55 -8.23 -1.13 8.84
CA ALA A 55 -8.52 -1.90 7.63
C ALA A 55 -9.32 -1.12 6.58
N PHE A 56 -9.80 0.11 6.85
CA PHE A 56 -10.45 0.96 5.84
C PHE A 56 -9.52 1.33 4.70
N VAL A 57 -8.21 1.33 4.90
CA VAL A 57 -7.21 1.42 3.82
C VAL A 57 -7.43 0.30 2.79
N SER A 58 -7.61 -0.93 3.27
CA SER A 58 -7.86 -2.09 2.41
C SER A 58 -9.23 -2.03 1.75
N LEU A 59 -10.26 -1.65 2.50
CA LEU A 59 -11.61 -1.44 1.95
C LEU A 59 -11.58 -0.39 0.83
N GLY A 60 -10.88 0.72 1.04
CA GLY A 60 -10.70 1.75 0.03
C GLY A 60 -10.11 1.21 -1.28
N CYS A 61 -9.12 0.30 -1.21
CA CYS A 61 -8.57 -0.35 -2.40
C CYS A 61 -9.63 -1.10 -3.22
N GLY A 62 -10.66 -1.64 -2.58
CA GLY A 62 -11.80 -2.25 -3.26
C GLY A 62 -12.54 -1.27 -4.19
N PHE A 63 -12.59 0.01 -3.82
CA PHE A 63 -13.23 1.07 -4.63
C PHE A 63 -12.36 1.62 -5.76
N GLN A 64 -11.10 1.20 -5.90
CA GLN A 64 -10.27 1.59 -7.04
C GLN A 64 -10.89 1.19 -8.39
N ILE A 65 -11.74 0.18 -8.40
CA ILE A 65 -12.48 -0.21 -9.62
C ILE A 65 -13.33 0.94 -10.17
N ILE A 66 -13.82 1.85 -9.31
CA ILE A 66 -14.57 3.04 -9.71
C ILE A 66 -13.67 4.01 -10.49
N ALA A 67 -12.39 4.08 -10.16
CA ALA A 67 -11.43 4.93 -10.86
C ALA A 67 -11.32 4.59 -12.35
N ILE A 68 -11.51 3.32 -12.73
CA ILE A 68 -11.49 2.90 -14.14
C ILE A 68 -12.62 3.57 -14.94
N PHE A 69 -13.80 3.69 -14.34
CA PHE A 69 -14.93 4.37 -14.98
C PHE A 69 -14.77 5.89 -15.04
N LEU A 70 -14.03 6.47 -14.10
CA LEU A 70 -13.79 7.91 -14.03
C LEU A 70 -12.55 8.33 -14.83
N ALA A 71 -11.58 7.44 -15.05
CA ALA A 71 -10.34 7.73 -15.77
C ALA A 71 -10.57 8.20 -17.23
N ASN A 72 -11.72 7.86 -17.80
CA ASN A 72 -12.13 8.26 -19.14
C ASN A 72 -12.76 9.69 -19.18
N LYS A 73 -12.94 10.34 -18.02
CA LYS A 73 -13.48 11.71 -17.93
C LYS A 73 -12.34 12.72 -17.92
N HIS A 74 -12.10 13.36 -19.04
CA HIS A 74 -11.13 14.45 -19.16
C HIS A 74 -11.81 15.81 -19.19
N PRO A 75 -11.16 16.84 -18.68
CA PRO A 75 -9.85 16.89 -18.04
C PRO A 75 -9.84 16.30 -16.62
N VAL A 76 -8.80 15.51 -16.31
CA VAL A 76 -8.65 14.80 -15.03
C VAL A 76 -8.29 15.76 -13.90
N LYS A 77 -7.42 16.74 -14.17
CA LYS A 77 -6.90 17.71 -13.20
C LYS A 77 -7.98 18.31 -12.31
N ARG A 78 -9.06 18.83 -12.91
CA ARG A 78 -10.08 19.61 -12.17
C ARG A 78 -10.75 18.77 -11.07
N TRP A 79 -11.32 17.64 -11.46
CA TRP A 79 -12.07 16.82 -10.51
C TRP A 79 -11.17 16.06 -9.53
N VAL A 80 -9.97 15.62 -9.96
CA VAL A 80 -8.99 14.99 -9.08
C VAL A 80 -8.54 15.99 -8.02
N THR A 81 -8.18 17.22 -8.38
CA THR A 81 -7.78 18.25 -7.42
C THR A 81 -8.87 18.51 -6.38
N ILE A 82 -10.13 18.68 -6.82
CA ILE A 82 -11.25 18.95 -5.90
C ILE A 82 -11.45 17.75 -4.95
N LEU A 83 -11.61 16.54 -5.48
CA LEU A 83 -11.88 15.37 -4.66
C LEU A 83 -10.72 15.06 -3.71
N HIS A 84 -9.48 15.23 -4.17
CA HIS A 84 -8.33 14.96 -3.31
C HIS A 84 -8.17 16.01 -2.21
N SER A 85 -8.47 17.29 -2.49
CA SER A 85 -8.52 18.33 -1.46
C SER A 85 -9.61 18.04 -0.42
N VAL A 86 -10.80 17.60 -0.87
CA VAL A 86 -11.88 17.17 0.03
C VAL A 86 -11.44 15.97 0.87
N ASN A 87 -10.78 15.00 0.28
CA ASN A 87 -10.23 13.84 0.98
C ASN A 87 -9.32 14.27 2.14
N GLN A 88 -8.35 15.13 1.86
CA GLN A 88 -7.40 15.60 2.87
C GLN A 88 -8.07 16.45 3.95
N LEU A 89 -9.08 17.25 3.59
CA LEU A 89 -9.89 17.97 4.56
C LEU A 89 -10.65 17.01 5.49
N VAL A 90 -11.25 15.96 4.95
CA VAL A 90 -11.94 14.93 5.74
C VAL A 90 -10.97 14.26 6.73
N PHE A 91 -9.73 13.99 6.32
CA PHE A 91 -8.70 13.48 7.23
C PHE A 91 -8.30 14.50 8.32
N ALA A 92 -8.28 15.79 8.00
CA ALA A 92 -8.04 16.82 9.02
C ALA A 92 -9.18 16.87 10.06
N LEU A 93 -10.42 16.68 9.63
CA LEU A 93 -11.61 16.72 10.49
C LEU A 93 -11.62 15.61 11.55
N ILE A 94 -10.95 14.47 11.33
CA ILE A 94 -10.87 13.42 12.37
C ILE A 94 -10.18 13.91 13.65
N TYR A 95 -9.23 14.83 13.52
CA TYR A 95 -8.52 15.43 14.66
C TYR A 95 -9.35 16.48 15.41
N LEU A 96 -10.47 16.94 14.87
CA LEU A 96 -11.42 17.80 15.58
C LEU A 96 -12.42 17.00 16.43
N VAL A 97 -12.62 15.71 16.12
CA VAL A 97 -13.63 14.89 16.79
C VAL A 97 -13.43 14.82 18.31
N PRO A 98 -12.22 14.71 18.88
CA PRO A 98 -12.02 14.75 20.34
C PRO A 98 -12.59 16.00 21.02
N PHE A 99 -12.58 17.16 20.34
CA PHE A 99 -12.95 18.46 20.88
C PHE A 99 -14.46 18.79 20.79
N ILE A 100 -15.20 18.07 19.93
CA ILE A 100 -16.63 18.35 19.73
C ILE A 100 -17.41 17.93 20.99
N PRO A 101 -18.36 18.73 21.49
CA PRO A 101 -19.16 18.39 22.67
C PRO A 101 -20.25 17.36 22.34
N LEU A 102 -19.84 16.17 21.92
CA LEU A 102 -20.69 15.03 21.58
C LEU A 102 -20.47 13.86 22.55
N THR A 103 -21.46 12.98 22.66
CA THR A 103 -21.28 11.72 23.41
C THR A 103 -20.22 10.84 22.75
N ARG A 104 -19.64 9.91 23.50
CA ARG A 104 -18.66 8.95 22.98
C ARG A 104 -19.18 8.22 21.73
N GLU A 105 -20.42 7.78 21.76
CA GLU A 105 -21.04 7.06 20.65
C GLU A 105 -21.15 7.93 19.39
N GLN A 106 -21.60 9.18 19.57
CA GLN A 106 -21.69 10.15 18.45
C GLN A 106 -20.31 10.48 17.88
N LYS A 107 -19.30 10.71 18.76
CA LYS A 107 -17.91 10.91 18.31
C LYS A 107 -17.42 9.72 17.51
N THR A 108 -17.70 8.50 17.96
CA THR A 108 -17.33 7.27 17.26
C THR A 108 -17.94 7.22 15.86
N ILE A 109 -19.25 7.49 15.73
CA ILE A 109 -19.94 7.50 14.45
C ILE A 109 -19.33 8.52 13.48
N VAL A 110 -19.13 9.75 13.95
CA VAL A 110 -18.53 10.84 13.14
C VAL A 110 -17.12 10.47 12.69
N PHE A 111 -16.32 9.93 13.59
CA PHE A 111 -14.96 9.49 13.32
C PHE A 111 -14.93 8.37 12.24
N VAL A 112 -15.76 7.35 12.40
CA VAL A 112 -15.91 6.25 11.45
C VAL A 112 -16.31 6.75 10.07
N VAL A 113 -17.30 7.64 9.99
CA VAL A 113 -17.77 8.20 8.71
C VAL A 113 -16.67 9.02 8.03
N PHE A 114 -15.98 9.89 8.75
CA PHE A 114 -14.91 10.70 8.16
C PHE A 114 -13.75 9.82 7.69
N LEU A 115 -13.30 8.87 8.48
CA LEU A 115 -12.19 8.00 8.10
C LEU A 115 -12.54 7.13 6.88
N LEU A 116 -13.76 6.57 6.84
CA LEU A 116 -14.25 5.78 5.72
C LEU A 116 -14.32 6.60 4.43
N LEU A 117 -14.95 7.78 4.48
CA LEU A 117 -15.04 8.69 3.32
C LEU A 117 -13.66 9.10 2.85
N GLY A 118 -12.75 9.42 3.78
CA GLY A 118 -11.38 9.75 3.45
C GLY A 118 -10.70 8.64 2.65
N HIS A 119 -10.72 7.40 3.12
CA HIS A 119 -10.08 6.29 2.41
C HIS A 119 -10.75 5.94 1.08
N ILE A 120 -12.08 5.99 0.99
CA ILE A 120 -12.79 5.76 -0.28
C ILE A 120 -12.40 6.81 -1.32
N ILE A 121 -12.48 8.10 -0.98
CA ILE A 121 -12.16 9.19 -1.92
C ILE A 121 -10.68 9.10 -2.34
N ASN A 122 -9.76 8.85 -1.39
CA ASN A 122 -8.34 8.70 -1.66
C ASN A 122 -8.08 7.64 -2.74
N ASN A 123 -8.70 6.47 -2.59
CA ASN A 123 -8.49 5.37 -3.53
C ASN A 123 -9.14 5.61 -4.90
N ILE A 124 -10.28 6.31 -4.96
CA ILE A 124 -10.91 6.69 -6.23
C ILE A 124 -10.03 7.66 -7.04
N VAL A 125 -9.39 8.62 -6.39
CA VAL A 125 -8.56 9.62 -7.08
C VAL A 125 -7.13 9.15 -7.36
N HIS A 126 -6.65 8.12 -6.68
CA HIS A 126 -5.27 7.68 -6.72
C HIS A 126 -4.79 7.28 -8.14
N ALA A 127 -5.50 6.38 -8.81
CA ALA A 127 -5.09 5.90 -10.14
C ALA A 127 -5.18 7.01 -11.22
N PRO A 128 -6.25 7.80 -11.33
CA PRO A 128 -6.31 8.93 -12.26
C PRO A 128 -5.23 9.99 -12.02
N LYS A 129 -4.90 10.27 -10.75
CA LYS A 129 -3.81 11.17 -10.38
C LYS A 129 -2.46 10.66 -10.86
N ILE A 130 -2.14 9.39 -10.59
CA ILE A 130 -0.89 8.78 -11.07
C ILE A 130 -0.81 8.85 -12.59
N ASN A 131 -1.87 8.47 -13.31
CA ASN A 131 -1.89 8.55 -14.77
C ASN A 131 -1.64 9.96 -15.28
N TRP A 132 -2.29 10.96 -14.69
CA TRP A 132 -2.09 12.36 -15.05
C TRP A 132 -0.61 12.75 -14.94
N PHE A 133 0.00 12.56 -13.78
CA PHE A 133 1.37 12.99 -13.56
C PHE A 133 2.41 12.15 -14.32
N MET A 134 2.22 10.83 -14.41
CA MET A 134 3.14 9.96 -15.15
C MET A 134 3.09 10.21 -16.66
N SER A 135 2.00 10.76 -17.20
CA SER A 135 1.94 11.24 -18.58
C SER A 135 2.89 12.41 -18.87
N LEU A 136 3.27 13.15 -17.84
CA LEU A 136 4.20 14.30 -17.94
C LEU A 136 5.68 13.87 -17.91
N VAL A 137 5.97 12.62 -17.59
CA VAL A 137 7.30 12.06 -17.46
C VAL A 137 7.68 11.29 -18.72
N ASP A 138 8.90 11.48 -19.20
CA ASP A 138 9.47 10.71 -20.30
C ASP A 138 9.54 9.21 -19.92
N ASP A 139 9.13 8.34 -20.83
CA ASP A 139 9.08 6.89 -20.62
C ASP A 139 10.43 6.31 -20.19
N LYS A 140 11.53 6.80 -20.77
CA LYS A 140 12.89 6.40 -20.43
C LYS A 140 13.33 6.82 -19.03
N LYS A 141 12.66 7.79 -18.41
CA LYS A 141 12.99 8.37 -17.10
C LYS A 141 11.98 8.00 -16.01
N ARG A 142 10.91 7.27 -16.33
CA ARG A 142 9.83 6.92 -15.36
C ARG A 142 10.37 6.22 -14.12
N GLY A 143 11.26 5.24 -14.29
CA GLY A 143 11.83 4.48 -13.17
C GLY A 143 12.64 5.36 -12.21
N SER A 144 13.58 6.17 -12.73
CA SER A 144 14.38 7.05 -11.89
C SER A 144 13.57 8.17 -11.24
N PHE A 145 12.54 8.66 -11.94
CA PHE A 145 11.62 9.66 -11.42
C PHE A 145 10.77 9.10 -10.26
N THR A 146 10.20 7.91 -10.42
CA THR A 146 9.43 7.23 -9.37
C THR A 146 10.30 6.95 -8.15
N ALA A 147 11.53 6.47 -8.35
CA ALA A 147 12.48 6.26 -7.27
C ALA A 147 12.80 7.56 -6.51
N SER A 148 13.00 8.68 -7.22
CA SER A 148 13.25 9.98 -6.60
C SER A 148 12.04 10.47 -5.79
N LYS A 149 10.83 10.30 -6.34
CA LYS A 149 9.57 10.63 -5.65
C LYS A 149 9.43 9.83 -4.36
N GLU A 150 9.63 8.52 -4.41
CA GLU A 150 9.55 7.65 -3.24
C GLU A 150 10.60 7.99 -2.20
N MET A 151 11.84 8.26 -2.61
CA MET A 151 12.93 8.64 -1.71
C MET A 151 12.60 9.93 -0.95
N VAL A 152 12.10 10.97 -1.62
CA VAL A 152 11.69 12.23 -0.98
C VAL A 152 10.55 12.00 0.01
N SER A 153 9.54 11.23 -0.38
CA SER A 153 8.41 10.89 0.50
C SER A 153 8.86 10.10 1.73
N LEU A 154 9.71 9.09 1.57
CA LEU A 154 10.19 8.26 2.68
C LEU A 154 11.07 9.05 3.64
N ILE A 155 12.10 9.76 3.13
CA ILE A 155 13.01 10.53 3.99
C ILE A 155 12.25 11.66 4.70
N GLY A 156 11.44 12.41 3.96
CA GLY A 156 10.62 13.46 4.55
C GLY A 156 9.62 12.91 5.57
N GLY A 157 8.98 11.78 5.26
CA GLY A 157 8.05 11.10 6.17
C GLY A 157 8.69 10.58 7.45
N MET A 158 9.93 10.09 7.38
CA MET A 158 10.70 9.69 8.57
C MET A 158 10.93 10.89 9.50
N VAL A 159 11.41 12.01 8.94
CA VAL A 159 11.62 13.24 9.73
C VAL A 159 10.29 13.75 10.29
N PHE A 160 9.25 13.82 9.46
CA PHE A 160 7.93 14.27 9.86
C PHE A 160 7.34 13.39 10.97
N SER A 161 7.38 12.07 10.82
CA SER A 161 6.90 11.12 11.82
C SER A 161 7.65 11.25 13.14
N PHE A 162 8.98 11.39 13.11
CA PHE A 162 9.77 11.60 14.29
C PHE A 162 9.40 12.89 15.03
N VAL A 163 9.27 14.00 14.31
CA VAL A 163 8.86 15.29 14.88
C VAL A 163 7.47 15.21 15.50
N MET A 164 6.51 14.62 14.80
CA MET A 164 5.14 14.49 15.30
C MET A 164 5.04 13.53 16.48
N GLY A 165 5.82 12.45 16.48
CA GLY A 165 5.89 11.52 17.60
C GLY A 165 6.44 12.20 18.86
N PHE A 166 7.54 12.95 18.71
CA PHE A 166 8.12 13.73 19.81
C PHE A 166 7.13 14.78 20.34
N VAL A 167 6.44 15.50 19.48
CA VAL A 167 5.42 16.49 19.87
C VAL A 167 4.32 15.82 20.69
N ILE A 168 3.79 14.67 20.26
CA ILE A 168 2.73 13.97 20.99
C ILE A 168 3.22 13.53 22.38
N ASP A 169 4.43 12.96 22.47
CA ASP A 169 5.00 12.50 23.73
C ASP A 169 5.22 13.67 24.73
N GLU A 170 5.69 14.84 24.27
CA GLU A 170 5.88 16.04 25.10
C GLU A 170 4.54 16.60 25.61
N PHE A 171 3.53 16.71 24.75
CA PHE A 171 2.19 17.16 25.17
C PHE A 171 1.53 16.15 26.13
N GLU A 172 1.71 14.86 25.92
CA GLU A 172 1.21 13.81 26.81
C GLU A 172 1.89 13.88 28.18
N ALA A 173 3.21 14.07 28.21
CA ALA A 173 3.96 14.26 29.44
C ALA A 173 3.51 15.53 30.25
N ALA A 174 3.10 16.57 29.51
CA ALA A 174 2.51 17.78 30.08
C ALA A 174 1.04 17.61 30.50
N GLY A 175 0.40 16.48 30.26
CA GLY A 175 -1.02 16.23 30.55
C GLY A 175 -1.99 16.91 29.55
N ASP A 176 -1.50 17.44 28.43
CA ASP A 176 -2.28 18.15 27.40
C ASP A 176 -2.36 17.38 26.09
N LEU A 177 -2.95 16.19 26.12
CA LEU A 177 -3.15 15.37 24.92
C LEU A 177 -4.04 16.08 23.88
N ASN A 178 -4.93 16.98 24.31
CA ASN A 178 -5.72 17.79 23.40
C ASN A 178 -4.85 18.74 22.58
N GLY A 179 -3.87 19.39 23.19
CA GLY A 179 -2.89 20.20 22.49
C GLY A 179 -2.15 19.40 21.39
N ALA A 180 -1.76 18.16 21.71
CA ALA A 180 -1.15 17.27 20.72
C ALA A 180 -2.04 17.04 19.49
N PHE A 181 -3.34 16.75 19.71
CA PHE A 181 -4.28 16.54 18.59
C PHE A 181 -4.57 17.82 17.81
N ALA A 182 -4.59 18.98 18.47
CA ALA A 182 -4.69 20.25 17.78
C ALA A 182 -3.50 20.49 16.85
N VAL A 183 -2.26 20.20 17.30
CA VAL A 183 -1.06 20.29 16.46
C VAL A 183 -1.13 19.31 15.30
N CYS A 184 -1.57 18.06 15.52
CA CYS A 184 -1.77 17.09 14.46
C CYS A 184 -2.79 17.59 13.42
N GLY A 185 -3.95 18.07 13.86
CA GLY A 185 -5.00 18.58 12.98
C GLY A 185 -4.54 19.79 12.16
N ILE A 186 -3.87 20.76 12.79
CA ILE A 186 -3.28 21.93 12.11
C ILE A 186 -2.23 21.47 11.08
N SER A 187 -1.39 20.50 11.44
CA SER A 187 -0.38 19.97 10.53
C SER A 187 -1.04 19.34 9.29
N VAL A 188 -2.13 18.57 9.45
CA VAL A 188 -2.88 18.01 8.30
C VAL A 188 -3.49 19.11 7.45
N VAL A 189 -4.06 20.18 8.05
CA VAL A 189 -4.62 21.31 7.30
C VAL A 189 -3.53 22.04 6.50
N VAL A 190 -2.38 22.31 7.11
CA VAL A 190 -1.25 22.96 6.41
C VAL A 190 -0.76 22.08 5.25
N LEU A 191 -0.57 20.78 5.49
CA LEU A 191 -0.16 19.83 4.45
C LEU A 191 -1.22 19.72 3.35
N MET A 192 -2.52 19.74 3.68
CA MET A 192 -3.62 19.77 2.72
C MET A 192 -3.54 21.01 1.81
N LEU A 193 -3.29 22.19 2.37
CA LEU A 193 -3.17 23.42 1.60
C LEU A 193 -1.96 23.37 0.65
N LEU A 194 -0.82 22.89 1.14
CA LEU A 194 0.38 22.69 0.33
C LEU A 194 0.15 21.67 -0.78
N HIS A 195 -0.44 20.52 -0.45
CA HIS A 195 -0.79 19.47 -1.39
C HIS A 195 -1.75 19.97 -2.47
N SER A 196 -2.84 20.63 -2.08
CA SER A 196 -3.84 21.18 -3.01
C SER A 196 -3.21 22.24 -3.94
N SER A 197 -2.29 23.07 -3.42
CA SER A 197 -1.57 24.06 -4.21
C SER A 197 -0.70 23.40 -5.30
N THR A 198 0.00 22.30 -4.97
CA THR A 198 0.81 21.57 -5.97
C THR A 198 -0.05 21.00 -7.10
N LEU A 199 -1.26 20.47 -6.79
CA LEU A 199 -2.20 20.00 -7.81
C LEU A 199 -2.73 21.14 -8.67
N LEU A 200 -3.12 22.28 -8.06
CA LEU A 200 -3.66 23.45 -8.76
C LEU A 200 -2.67 24.04 -9.76
N PHE A 201 -1.40 24.16 -9.37
CA PHE A 201 -0.35 24.74 -10.22
C PHE A 201 0.26 23.74 -11.21
N SER A 202 -0.03 22.45 -11.11
CA SER A 202 0.41 21.45 -12.08
C SER A 202 -0.35 21.56 -13.40
N LYS A 203 0.35 21.30 -14.52
CA LYS A 203 -0.24 21.26 -15.86
C LYS A 203 -0.73 19.86 -16.18
N GLU A 204 -1.72 19.78 -17.07
CA GLU A 204 -2.21 18.53 -17.63
C GLU A 204 -1.89 18.52 -19.14
N LYS A 205 -1.50 17.35 -19.68
CA LYS A 205 -1.38 17.18 -21.14
C LYS A 205 -2.79 17.08 -21.76
N PRO A 206 -3.01 17.68 -22.92
CA PRO A 206 -4.19 17.37 -23.73
C PRO A 206 -4.27 15.86 -23.96
N CYS A 207 -5.42 15.28 -23.71
CA CYS A 207 -5.63 13.84 -23.90
C CYS A 207 -6.06 13.57 -25.35
N GLU A 208 -5.33 12.69 -26.02
CA GLU A 208 -5.85 12.04 -27.23
C GLU A 208 -6.91 11.03 -26.80
N GLN A 209 -8.10 11.15 -27.37
CA GLN A 209 -9.20 10.20 -27.11
C GLN A 209 -8.79 8.83 -27.65
N LYS A 210 -8.38 7.93 -26.74
CA LYS A 210 -8.23 6.51 -27.07
C LYS A 210 -9.58 5.82 -27.01
N GLU A 211 -9.81 4.88 -27.93
CA GLU A 211 -11.03 4.06 -27.89
C GLU A 211 -11.18 3.38 -26.51
N ILE A 212 -12.36 3.56 -25.94
CA ILE A 212 -12.69 3.05 -24.60
C ILE A 212 -13.14 1.61 -24.76
N VAL A 213 -12.30 0.66 -24.33
CA VAL A 213 -12.76 -0.73 -24.21
C VAL A 213 -13.78 -0.81 -23.07
N PRO A 214 -14.98 -1.34 -23.29
CA PRO A 214 -16.01 -1.42 -22.25
C PRO A 214 -15.51 -2.26 -21.07
N THR A 215 -15.44 -1.66 -19.88
CA THR A 215 -14.95 -2.29 -18.64
C THR A 215 -15.67 -3.61 -18.33
N LYS A 216 -16.97 -3.71 -18.68
CA LYS A 216 -17.76 -4.93 -18.48
C LYS A 216 -17.25 -6.11 -19.33
N GLN A 217 -16.76 -5.85 -20.52
CA GLN A 217 -16.19 -6.86 -21.41
C GLN A 217 -14.84 -7.35 -20.87
N LEU A 218 -13.99 -6.42 -20.41
CA LEU A 218 -12.70 -6.76 -19.78
C LEU A 218 -12.90 -7.62 -18.52
N LEU A 219 -13.80 -7.24 -17.63
CA LEU A 219 -14.11 -8.03 -16.41
C LEU A 219 -14.64 -9.42 -16.74
N GLY A 220 -15.50 -9.55 -17.79
CA GLY A 220 -16.03 -10.84 -18.23
C GLY A 220 -14.97 -11.79 -18.75
N GLU A 221 -13.94 -11.28 -19.45
CA GLU A 221 -12.81 -12.06 -19.92
C GLU A 221 -11.89 -12.51 -18.78
N PHE A 222 -11.64 -11.64 -17.79
CA PHE A 222 -10.80 -11.95 -16.63
C PHE A 222 -11.37 -13.08 -15.76
N ILE A 223 -12.68 -13.10 -15.55
CA ILE A 223 -13.34 -14.14 -14.74
C ILE A 223 -13.23 -15.52 -15.41
N LYS A 224 -13.10 -15.57 -16.75
CA LYS A 224 -12.96 -16.82 -17.50
C LYS A 224 -11.53 -17.35 -17.54
N ASP A 225 -10.52 -16.51 -17.33
CA ASP A 225 -9.11 -16.92 -17.34
C ASP A 225 -8.69 -17.56 -16.00
N LYS A 226 -8.71 -18.90 -15.96
CA LYS A 226 -8.34 -19.68 -14.77
C LYS A 226 -6.90 -19.44 -14.31
N ASN A 227 -5.97 -19.13 -15.21
CA ASN A 227 -4.56 -18.92 -14.84
C ASN A 227 -4.39 -17.54 -14.20
N LEU A 228 -5.03 -16.53 -14.78
CA LEU A 228 -5.08 -15.20 -14.19
C LEU A 228 -5.66 -15.26 -12.77
N PHE A 229 -6.78 -15.97 -12.59
CA PHE A 229 -7.42 -16.09 -11.27
C PHE A 229 -6.49 -16.74 -10.24
N LYS A 230 -5.74 -17.80 -10.61
CA LYS A 230 -4.75 -18.43 -9.72
C LYS A 230 -3.65 -17.47 -9.29
N VAL A 231 -3.20 -16.59 -10.19
CA VAL A 231 -2.18 -15.57 -9.88
C VAL A 231 -2.73 -14.48 -8.97
N ILE A 232 -3.92 -13.96 -9.27
CA ILE A 232 -4.61 -12.96 -8.44
C ILE A 232 -4.85 -13.50 -7.02
N LEU A 233 -5.18 -14.78 -6.88
CA LEU A 233 -5.44 -15.41 -5.59
C LEU A 233 -4.22 -15.35 -4.64
N VAL A 234 -2.99 -15.27 -5.15
CA VAL A 234 -1.80 -15.03 -4.30
C VAL A 234 -1.91 -13.69 -3.57
N ALA A 235 -2.26 -12.62 -4.28
CA ALA A 235 -2.41 -11.30 -3.68
C ALA A 235 -3.61 -11.25 -2.71
N VAL A 236 -4.70 -11.92 -3.06
CA VAL A 236 -5.89 -12.04 -2.20
C VAL A 236 -5.55 -12.76 -0.90
N LEU A 237 -4.92 -13.94 -0.99
CA LEU A 237 -4.52 -14.74 0.18
C LEU A 237 -3.47 -13.99 1.03
N TRP A 238 -2.54 -13.26 0.40
CA TRP A 238 -1.61 -12.41 1.14
C TRP A 238 -2.35 -11.33 1.95
N ASN A 239 -3.35 -10.67 1.36
CA ASN A 239 -4.14 -9.69 2.10
C ASN A 239 -4.95 -10.32 3.23
N VAL A 240 -5.48 -11.54 3.04
CA VAL A 240 -6.11 -12.30 4.13
C VAL A 240 -5.12 -12.54 5.27
N VAL A 241 -3.91 -13.01 4.99
CA VAL A 241 -2.85 -13.17 5.99
C VAL A 241 -2.52 -11.86 6.69
N ASN A 242 -2.21 -10.84 5.92
CA ASN A 242 -1.75 -9.56 6.43
C ASN A 242 -2.80 -8.87 7.31
N TYR A 243 -4.02 -8.79 6.82
CA TYR A 243 -5.13 -8.10 7.49
C TYR A 243 -5.80 -8.92 8.60
N SER A 244 -5.37 -10.17 8.84
CA SER A 244 -5.76 -10.91 10.04
C SER A 244 -5.03 -10.42 11.31
N ALA A 245 -3.86 -9.78 11.19
CA ALA A 245 -3.04 -9.38 12.34
C ALA A 245 -2.64 -7.90 12.35
N THR A 246 -2.09 -7.38 11.24
CA THR A 246 -1.45 -6.05 11.21
C THR A 246 -2.38 -4.88 11.58
N PRO A 247 -3.71 -4.88 11.32
CA PRO A 247 -4.59 -3.79 11.72
C PRO A 247 -4.65 -3.56 13.23
N PHE A 248 -4.39 -4.59 14.03
CA PHE A 248 -4.44 -4.53 15.49
C PHE A 248 -3.10 -4.14 16.12
N TYR A 249 -2.00 -4.14 15.37
CA TYR A 249 -0.66 -3.87 15.91
C TYR A 249 -0.48 -2.44 16.43
N GLY A 250 -1.16 -1.45 15.82
CA GLY A 250 -1.10 -0.07 16.28
C GLY A 250 -1.59 0.08 17.73
N SER A 251 -2.77 -0.45 18.05
CA SER A 251 -3.30 -0.47 19.42
C SER A 251 -2.40 -1.26 20.37
N TYR A 252 -1.88 -2.39 19.90
CA TYR A 252 -0.99 -3.23 20.72
C TYR A 252 0.30 -2.51 21.12
N GLN A 253 0.93 -1.81 20.19
CA GLN A 253 2.14 -1.03 20.47
C GLN A 253 1.90 0.03 21.55
N ILE A 254 0.79 0.73 21.48
CA ILE A 254 0.50 1.85 22.39
C ILE A 254 -0.03 1.36 23.73
N LYS A 255 -1.10 0.55 23.73
CA LYS A 255 -1.85 0.23 24.93
C LYS A 255 -1.24 -0.93 25.74
N GLU A 256 -0.79 -1.97 25.07
CA GLU A 256 -0.33 -3.20 25.73
C GLU A 256 1.20 -3.18 25.91
N LEU A 257 1.95 -2.83 24.87
CA LEU A 257 3.41 -2.77 24.94
C LEU A 257 3.93 -1.47 25.55
N GLY A 258 3.10 -0.44 25.68
CA GLY A 258 3.46 0.86 26.28
C GLY A 258 4.55 1.61 25.50
N PHE A 259 4.55 1.49 24.17
CA PHE A 259 5.50 2.23 23.34
C PHE A 259 5.13 3.71 23.28
N THR A 260 6.12 4.58 23.44
CA THR A 260 5.95 6.02 23.18
C THR A 260 5.80 6.26 21.68
N MET A 261 5.17 7.36 21.29
CA MET A 261 5.00 7.72 19.87
C MET A 261 6.34 7.97 19.19
N THR A 262 7.32 8.54 19.92
CA THR A 262 8.70 8.67 19.44
C THR A 262 9.31 7.31 19.12
N PHE A 263 9.17 6.31 20.01
CA PHE A 263 9.71 4.97 19.77
C PHE A 263 9.04 4.30 18.56
N VAL A 264 7.73 4.43 18.42
CA VAL A 264 6.99 3.96 17.23
C VAL A 264 7.50 4.64 15.96
N SER A 265 7.76 5.94 16.00
CA SER A 265 8.28 6.68 14.85
C SER A 265 9.67 6.24 14.45
N VAL A 266 10.57 6.03 15.44
CA VAL A 266 11.93 5.51 15.19
C VAL A 266 11.87 4.09 14.60
N THR A 267 11.04 3.21 15.14
CA THR A 267 10.89 1.85 14.60
C THR A 267 10.28 1.84 13.20
N SER A 268 9.32 2.74 12.92
CA SER A 268 8.75 2.91 11.57
C SER A 268 9.76 3.46 10.58
N ALA A 269 10.64 4.36 11.01
CA ALA A 269 11.75 4.85 10.21
C ALA A 269 12.75 3.72 9.89
N ALA A 270 13.13 2.93 10.89
CA ALA A 270 14.00 1.76 10.70
C ALA A 270 13.37 0.74 9.74
N TYR A 271 12.09 0.47 9.88
CA TYR A 271 11.31 -0.34 8.94
C TYR A 271 11.43 0.16 7.50
N ALA A 272 11.23 1.46 7.28
CA ALA A 272 11.29 2.07 5.94
C ALA A 272 12.70 1.95 5.33
N VAL A 273 13.76 2.18 6.12
CA VAL A 273 15.17 2.05 5.68
C VAL A 273 15.49 0.60 5.32
N ILE A 274 15.14 -0.36 6.17
CA ILE A 274 15.38 -1.78 5.92
C ILE A 274 14.64 -2.23 4.65
N ARG A 275 13.37 -1.87 4.53
CA ARG A 275 12.56 -2.18 3.35
C ARG A 275 13.19 -1.61 2.08
N ALA A 276 13.59 -0.34 2.08
CA ALA A 276 14.21 0.31 0.93
C ALA A 276 15.55 -0.37 0.56
N SER A 277 16.38 -0.67 1.56
CA SER A 277 17.70 -1.31 1.36
C SER A 277 17.58 -2.73 0.79
N CYS A 278 16.57 -3.49 1.24
CA CYS A 278 16.34 -4.87 0.79
C CYS A 278 15.61 -4.96 -0.56
N SER A 279 14.89 -3.93 -0.99
CA SER A 279 14.09 -3.98 -2.23
C SER A 279 14.94 -4.22 -3.47
N LYS A 280 16.08 -3.55 -3.61
CA LYS A 280 16.97 -3.69 -4.78
C LYS A 280 17.66 -5.07 -4.86
N PRO A 281 18.26 -5.62 -3.78
CA PRO A 281 18.79 -6.98 -3.78
C PRO A 281 17.73 -8.04 -4.09
N LEU A 282 16.55 -7.94 -3.48
CA LEU A 282 15.45 -8.90 -3.72
C LEU A 282 14.93 -8.80 -5.15
N GLY A 283 14.81 -7.59 -5.71
CA GLY A 283 14.45 -7.40 -7.12
C GLY A 283 15.43 -8.09 -8.08
N LYS A 284 16.75 -7.90 -7.86
CA LYS A 284 17.78 -8.59 -8.66
C LYS A 284 17.71 -10.12 -8.52
N PHE A 285 17.39 -10.61 -7.32
CA PHE A 285 17.19 -12.04 -7.11
C PHE A 285 15.98 -12.55 -7.91
N ALA A 286 14.87 -11.82 -7.91
CA ALA A 286 13.69 -12.19 -8.67
C ALA A 286 13.94 -12.20 -10.19
N ASP A 287 14.66 -11.21 -10.71
CA ASP A 287 15.03 -11.15 -12.12
C ASP A 287 15.88 -12.37 -12.56
N LYS A 288 16.78 -12.82 -11.68
CA LYS A 288 17.67 -13.95 -11.94
C LYS A 288 16.97 -15.33 -11.81
N HIS A 289 16.06 -15.48 -10.83
CA HIS A 289 15.49 -16.79 -10.48
C HIS A 289 14.01 -16.90 -10.81
N SER A 290 13.15 -16.07 -10.27
CA SER A 290 11.74 -15.81 -10.59
C SER A 290 11.07 -15.04 -9.44
N PHE A 291 9.96 -14.37 -9.72
CA PHE A 291 9.14 -13.73 -8.69
C PHE A 291 8.49 -14.75 -7.73
N VAL A 292 8.16 -15.96 -8.21
CA VAL A 292 7.64 -17.04 -7.35
C VAL A 292 8.67 -17.47 -6.30
N ASN A 293 9.94 -17.63 -6.69
CA ASN A 293 11.00 -18.00 -5.75
C ASN A 293 11.28 -16.88 -4.75
N MET A 294 11.25 -15.61 -5.18
CA MET A 294 11.38 -14.47 -4.28
C MET A 294 10.22 -14.42 -3.29
N LEU A 295 8.98 -14.63 -3.74
CA LEU A 295 7.81 -14.68 -2.85
C LEU A 295 7.92 -15.81 -1.83
N ASN A 296 8.45 -16.99 -2.19
CA ASN A 296 8.71 -18.07 -1.22
C ASN A 296 9.62 -17.61 -0.09
N ILE A 297 10.74 -16.95 -0.43
CA ILE A 297 11.66 -16.41 0.58
C ILE A 297 10.98 -15.37 1.45
N CYS A 298 10.31 -14.39 0.82
CA CYS A 298 9.66 -13.29 1.54
C CYS A 298 8.50 -13.78 2.43
N PHE A 299 7.69 -14.72 1.96
CA PHE A 299 6.63 -15.32 2.77
C PHE A 299 7.20 -16.17 3.92
N THR A 300 8.32 -16.85 3.73
CA THR A 300 9.00 -17.57 4.83
C THR A 300 9.51 -16.58 5.89
N ILE A 301 10.11 -15.46 5.49
CA ILE A 301 10.54 -14.41 6.43
C ILE A 301 9.33 -13.80 7.16
N ALA A 302 8.24 -13.52 6.45
CA ALA A 302 7.00 -13.03 7.05
C ALA A 302 6.40 -14.05 8.04
N PHE A 303 6.46 -15.34 7.71
CA PHE A 303 6.07 -16.41 8.66
C PHE A 303 6.86 -16.36 9.96
N VAL A 304 8.18 -16.23 9.88
CA VAL A 304 9.04 -16.10 11.07
C VAL A 304 8.68 -14.84 11.85
N SER A 305 8.37 -13.74 11.18
CA SER A 305 7.92 -12.50 11.82
C SER A 305 6.59 -12.69 12.58
N PHE A 306 5.56 -13.21 11.94
CA PHE A 306 4.27 -13.45 12.61
C PHE A 306 4.40 -14.49 13.73
N ALA A 307 5.12 -15.59 13.52
CA ALA A 307 5.36 -16.60 14.54
C ALA A 307 6.15 -16.03 15.73
N GLY A 308 7.13 -15.17 15.50
CA GLY A 308 7.85 -14.48 16.57
C GLY A 308 6.97 -13.54 17.38
N ASN A 309 6.03 -12.85 16.74
CA ASN A 309 5.08 -11.95 17.42
C ASN A 309 4.11 -12.68 18.36
N VAL A 310 3.91 -13.98 18.20
CA VAL A 310 3.13 -14.81 19.14
C VAL A 310 3.73 -14.76 20.55
N PHE A 311 5.04 -14.55 20.66
CA PHE A 311 5.76 -14.51 21.94
C PHE A 311 6.03 -13.08 22.45
N ALA A 312 5.60 -12.05 21.72
CA ALA A 312 5.76 -10.68 22.15
C ALA A 312 4.76 -10.37 23.28
N VAL A 313 5.27 -9.86 24.39
CA VAL A 313 4.52 -9.44 25.61
C VAL A 313 5.14 -8.15 26.16
N PRO A 314 4.47 -7.40 27.07
CA PRO A 314 5.00 -6.14 27.58
C PRO A 314 6.43 -6.21 28.11
N SER A 315 6.82 -7.32 28.72
CA SER A 315 8.17 -7.49 29.30
C SER A 315 9.30 -7.61 28.26
N ASN A 316 9.02 -8.13 27.08
CA ASN A 316 10.01 -8.34 26.01
C ASN A 316 9.70 -7.58 24.72
N GLY A 317 8.55 -6.92 24.65
CA GLY A 317 7.98 -6.37 23.39
C GLY A 317 8.89 -5.32 22.74
N LYS A 318 9.58 -4.49 23.54
CA LYS A 318 10.52 -3.51 22.97
C LYS A 318 11.58 -4.15 22.09
N PHE A 319 12.06 -5.33 22.44
CA PHE A 319 13.04 -6.07 21.65
C PHE A 319 12.37 -7.00 20.64
N LEU A 320 11.48 -7.89 21.08
CA LEU A 320 10.96 -8.97 20.24
C LEU A 320 10.01 -8.45 19.16
N PHE A 321 9.05 -7.59 19.53
CA PHE A 321 8.16 -6.98 18.54
C PHE A 321 8.94 -6.13 17.52
N THR A 322 9.93 -5.35 17.99
CA THR A 322 10.77 -4.55 17.09
C THR A 322 11.58 -5.44 16.14
N ALA A 323 12.22 -6.51 16.64
CA ALA A 323 12.99 -7.44 15.82
C ALA A 323 12.11 -8.13 14.75
N THR A 324 10.94 -8.62 15.14
CA THR A 324 9.98 -9.23 14.20
C THR A 324 9.42 -8.23 13.21
N TYR A 325 9.20 -6.98 13.62
CA TYR A 325 8.77 -5.89 12.75
C TYR A 325 9.86 -5.54 11.70
N MET A 326 11.14 -5.60 12.07
CA MET A 326 12.26 -5.45 11.12
C MET A 326 12.33 -6.63 10.13
N LEU A 327 12.09 -7.86 10.58
CA LEU A 327 11.97 -9.01 9.67
C LEU A 327 10.80 -8.86 8.70
N TYR A 328 9.67 -8.35 9.19
CA TYR A 328 8.52 -8.04 8.36
C TYR A 328 8.85 -6.97 7.29
N ALA A 329 9.69 -5.97 7.62
CA ALA A 329 10.17 -4.98 6.65
C ALA A 329 10.95 -5.63 5.49
N VAL A 330 11.83 -6.59 5.80
CA VAL A 330 12.57 -7.38 4.79
C VAL A 330 11.60 -8.13 3.88
N ALA A 331 10.61 -8.81 4.46
CA ALA A 331 9.60 -9.54 3.70
C ALA A 331 8.81 -8.61 2.76
N MET A 332 8.35 -7.48 3.28
CA MET A 332 7.56 -6.50 2.53
C MET A 332 8.34 -5.83 1.40
N ALA A 333 9.67 -5.76 1.50
CA ALA A 333 10.53 -5.26 0.43
C ALA A 333 10.38 -6.06 -0.88
N GLY A 334 10.15 -7.38 -0.76
CA GLY A 334 9.92 -8.24 -1.93
C GLY A 334 8.44 -8.46 -2.26
N ILE A 335 7.56 -8.58 -1.27
CA ILE A 335 6.15 -8.91 -1.48
C ILE A 335 5.44 -7.84 -2.31
N ASN A 336 5.60 -6.56 -1.97
CA ASN A 336 4.91 -5.47 -2.65
C ASN A 336 5.27 -5.37 -4.15
N SER A 337 6.53 -5.60 -4.49
CA SER A 337 6.94 -5.59 -5.89
C SER A 337 6.53 -6.87 -6.62
N SER A 338 6.58 -8.02 -5.95
CA SER A 338 6.34 -9.31 -6.59
C SER A 338 4.89 -9.58 -6.89
N THR A 339 3.95 -9.13 -6.06
CA THR A 339 2.51 -9.30 -6.33
C THR A 339 2.07 -8.61 -7.60
N ILE A 340 2.66 -7.45 -7.92
CA ILE A 340 2.45 -6.74 -9.18
C ILE A 340 3.15 -7.47 -10.33
N ASN A 341 4.44 -7.77 -10.18
CA ASN A 341 5.24 -8.37 -11.24
C ASN A 341 4.83 -9.81 -11.56
N LEU A 342 4.26 -10.53 -10.60
CA LEU A 342 3.69 -11.86 -10.84
C LEU A 342 2.57 -11.79 -11.90
N ILE A 343 1.73 -10.74 -11.88
CA ILE A 343 0.72 -10.53 -12.91
C ILE A 343 1.39 -10.29 -14.28
N TYR A 344 2.48 -9.52 -14.32
CA TYR A 344 3.21 -9.26 -15.55
C TYR A 344 3.85 -10.53 -16.16
N ASP A 345 4.23 -11.49 -15.33
CA ASP A 345 4.84 -12.76 -15.79
C ASP A 345 3.83 -13.75 -16.42
N TYR A 346 2.56 -13.65 -16.03
CA TYR A 346 1.53 -14.63 -16.40
C TYR A 346 0.39 -14.07 -17.24
N VAL A 347 0.31 -12.74 -17.43
CA VAL A 347 -0.80 -12.05 -18.08
C VAL A 347 -0.32 -11.30 -19.32
N ASP A 348 -1.06 -11.44 -20.43
CA ASP A 348 -0.77 -10.73 -21.66
C ASP A 348 -0.74 -9.21 -21.47
N PRO A 349 0.15 -8.47 -22.15
CA PRO A 349 0.35 -7.04 -21.97
C PRO A 349 -0.95 -6.22 -22.01
N GLU A 350 -1.85 -6.54 -22.93
CA GLU A 350 -3.12 -5.84 -23.12
C GLU A 350 -4.08 -5.99 -21.93
N LYS A 351 -3.97 -7.10 -21.19
CA LYS A 351 -4.84 -7.44 -20.06
C LYS A 351 -4.27 -7.02 -18.69
N ARG A 352 -2.99 -6.61 -18.62
CA ARG A 352 -2.29 -6.34 -17.35
C ARG A 352 -2.96 -5.28 -16.49
N MET A 353 -3.39 -4.17 -17.09
CA MET A 353 -4.01 -3.06 -16.34
C MET A 353 -5.31 -3.51 -15.67
N GLY A 354 -6.17 -4.21 -16.39
CA GLY A 354 -7.43 -4.73 -15.83
C GLY A 354 -7.19 -5.81 -14.78
N ALA A 355 -6.19 -6.68 -14.98
CA ALA A 355 -5.80 -7.71 -14.02
C ALA A 355 -5.28 -7.09 -12.70
N LEU A 356 -4.47 -6.03 -12.78
CA LEU A 356 -4.00 -5.29 -11.60
C LEU A 356 -5.16 -4.63 -10.84
N ALA A 357 -6.09 -4.00 -11.56
CA ALA A 357 -7.25 -3.37 -10.94
C ALA A 357 -8.17 -4.39 -10.25
N LEU A 358 -8.41 -5.53 -10.90
CA LEU A 358 -9.20 -6.62 -10.33
C LEU A 358 -8.49 -7.24 -9.11
N SER A 359 -7.18 -7.47 -9.21
CA SER A 359 -6.36 -7.96 -8.10
C SER A 359 -6.41 -7.01 -6.90
N GLY A 360 -6.25 -5.70 -7.13
CA GLY A 360 -6.34 -4.68 -6.08
C GLY A 360 -7.70 -4.66 -5.40
N ALA A 361 -8.80 -4.71 -6.18
CA ALA A 361 -10.14 -4.70 -5.64
C ALA A 361 -10.46 -5.96 -4.82
N LEU A 362 -10.17 -7.15 -5.35
CA LEU A 362 -10.42 -8.41 -4.66
C LEU A 362 -9.57 -8.53 -3.38
N SER A 363 -8.28 -8.15 -3.46
CA SER A 363 -7.38 -8.15 -2.32
C SER A 363 -7.83 -7.15 -1.25
N GLY A 364 -8.29 -5.97 -1.66
CA GLY A 364 -8.80 -4.93 -0.77
C GLY A 364 -10.04 -5.40 0.01
N PHE A 365 -11.03 -5.93 -0.67
CA PHE A 365 -12.21 -6.48 0.00
C PHE A 365 -11.86 -7.68 0.88
N ALA A 366 -11.02 -8.60 0.41
CA ALA A 366 -10.60 -9.77 1.20
C ALA A 366 -9.90 -9.35 2.49
N GLY A 367 -8.98 -8.38 2.43
CA GLY A 367 -8.29 -7.86 3.60
C GLY A 367 -9.28 -7.27 4.62
N PHE A 368 -10.18 -6.39 4.17
CA PHE A 368 -11.18 -5.79 5.05
C PHE A 368 -12.09 -6.82 5.72
N PHE A 369 -12.68 -7.73 4.94
CA PHE A 369 -13.56 -8.76 5.50
C PHE A 369 -12.81 -9.71 6.42
N THR A 370 -11.53 -9.97 6.20
CA THR A 370 -10.71 -10.76 7.12
C THR A 370 -10.56 -10.05 8.47
N THR A 371 -10.24 -8.76 8.47
CA THR A 371 -10.17 -7.99 9.73
C THR A 371 -11.52 -8.02 10.45
N LEU A 372 -12.61 -7.82 9.71
CA LEU A 372 -13.96 -7.88 10.29
C LEU A 372 -14.28 -9.25 10.90
N ALA A 373 -13.88 -10.34 10.25
CA ALA A 373 -14.09 -11.70 10.73
C ALA A 373 -13.25 -12.04 11.98
N VAL A 374 -12.05 -11.47 12.09
CA VAL A 374 -11.14 -11.69 13.23
C VAL A 374 -11.48 -10.78 14.42
N SER A 375 -12.09 -9.63 14.17
CA SER A 375 -12.44 -8.64 15.20
C SER A 375 -13.20 -9.17 16.42
N PRO A 376 -14.22 -10.03 16.28
CA PRO A 376 -14.93 -10.60 17.45
C PRO A 376 -14.03 -11.42 18.36
N LEU A 377 -13.00 -12.08 17.81
CA LEU A 377 -12.03 -12.84 18.58
C LEU A 377 -11.16 -11.92 19.43
N VAL A 378 -10.75 -10.78 18.87
CA VAL A 378 -10.00 -9.77 19.61
C VAL A 378 -10.82 -9.22 20.78
N THR A 379 -12.09 -8.86 20.55
CA THR A 379 -13.01 -8.41 21.58
C THR A 379 -13.15 -9.48 22.67
N PHE A 380 -13.42 -10.71 22.30
CA PHE A 380 -13.60 -11.81 23.24
C PHE A 380 -12.41 -11.98 24.19
N ILE A 381 -11.17 -11.94 23.66
CA ILE A 381 -9.97 -12.10 24.50
C ILE A 381 -9.81 -10.92 25.46
N GLN A 382 -10.02 -9.70 24.99
CA GLN A 382 -9.87 -8.50 25.80
C GLN A 382 -10.92 -8.39 26.91
N GLU A 383 -12.18 -8.72 26.63
CA GLU A 383 -13.27 -8.76 27.61
C GLU A 383 -13.08 -9.87 28.66
N ASN A 384 -12.39 -10.95 28.30
CA ASN A 384 -12.02 -12.02 29.25
C ASN A 384 -10.67 -11.78 29.96
N GLY A 385 -10.21 -10.53 30.06
CA GLY A 385 -9.01 -10.17 30.80
C GLY A 385 -7.72 -10.71 30.17
N ASN A 386 -7.61 -10.68 28.85
CA ASN A 386 -6.48 -11.22 28.09
C ASN A 386 -6.23 -12.71 28.37
N THR A 387 -7.31 -13.51 28.39
CA THR A 387 -7.26 -14.98 28.54
C THR A 387 -8.00 -15.65 27.39
N PHE A 388 -7.41 -16.72 26.86
CA PHE A 388 -8.02 -17.56 25.84
C PHE A 388 -7.83 -19.06 26.21
N LEU A 389 -8.92 -19.81 26.32
CA LEU A 389 -8.93 -21.21 26.72
C LEU A 389 -8.15 -21.48 28.03
N GLY A 390 -8.21 -20.56 29.00
CA GLY A 390 -7.51 -20.67 30.28
C GLY A 390 -6.03 -20.31 30.25
N ILE A 391 -5.50 -19.85 29.11
CA ILE A 391 -4.13 -19.39 28.95
C ILE A 391 -4.11 -17.86 28.92
N SER A 392 -3.24 -17.23 29.71
CA SER A 392 -3.01 -15.78 29.63
C SER A 392 -2.38 -15.44 28.27
N MET A 393 -3.08 -14.67 27.44
CA MET A 393 -2.67 -14.37 26.07
C MET A 393 -3.30 -13.05 25.62
N TYR A 394 -2.51 -12.14 25.09
CA TYR A 394 -3.02 -10.95 24.41
C TYR A 394 -3.65 -11.32 23.07
N ALA A 395 -4.70 -10.59 22.67
CA ALA A 395 -5.39 -10.84 21.40
C ALA A 395 -4.45 -10.83 20.20
N GLN A 396 -3.46 -9.93 20.20
CA GLN A 396 -2.48 -9.79 19.12
C GLN A 396 -1.54 -10.98 18.97
N GLN A 397 -1.29 -11.73 20.03
CA GLN A 397 -0.55 -13.00 19.96
C GLN A 397 -1.35 -14.04 19.16
N LEU A 398 -2.66 -14.16 19.44
CA LEU A 398 -3.52 -15.12 18.74
C LEU A 398 -3.72 -14.74 17.26
N VAL A 399 -3.97 -13.46 16.95
CA VAL A 399 -4.11 -13.04 15.55
C VAL A 399 -2.80 -13.19 14.77
N SER A 400 -1.64 -13.04 15.42
CA SER A 400 -0.33 -13.34 14.83
C SER A 400 -0.17 -14.83 14.55
N ALA A 401 -0.65 -15.71 15.44
CA ALA A 401 -0.66 -17.16 15.22
C ALA A 401 -1.58 -17.55 14.05
N ILE A 402 -2.74 -16.92 13.94
CA ILE A 402 -3.67 -17.09 12.80
C ILE A 402 -2.97 -16.66 11.50
N ALA A 403 -2.33 -15.47 11.49
CA ALA A 403 -1.60 -15.00 10.31
C ALA A 403 -0.47 -15.95 9.90
N ALA A 404 0.30 -16.46 10.85
CA ALA A 404 1.35 -17.44 10.58
C ALA A 404 0.77 -18.73 9.98
N THR A 405 -0.34 -19.24 10.52
CA THR A 405 -1.01 -20.44 10.00
C THR A 405 -1.55 -20.24 8.58
N LEU A 406 -2.23 -19.13 8.33
CA LEU A 406 -2.73 -18.77 6.99
C LEU A 406 -1.58 -18.60 5.98
N LEU A 407 -0.43 -18.11 6.44
CA LEU A 407 0.75 -17.94 5.59
C LEU A 407 1.36 -19.29 5.19
N LEU A 408 1.30 -20.31 6.04
CA LEU A 408 1.68 -21.68 5.63
C LEU A 408 0.77 -22.19 4.50
N VAL A 409 -0.54 -21.94 4.59
CA VAL A 409 -1.47 -22.29 3.52
C VAL A 409 -1.12 -21.55 2.23
N LEU A 410 -0.79 -20.27 2.31
CA LEU A 410 -0.35 -19.48 1.15
C LEU A 410 0.95 -20.01 0.55
N LEU A 411 1.95 -20.39 1.37
CA LEU A 411 3.19 -21.00 0.91
C LEU A 411 2.94 -22.33 0.18
N VAL A 412 2.06 -23.17 0.70
CA VAL A 412 1.66 -24.42 0.04
C VAL A 412 0.98 -24.09 -1.30
N TYR A 413 0.04 -23.16 -1.32
CA TYR A 413 -0.63 -22.72 -2.53
C TYR A 413 0.35 -22.22 -3.60
N LEU A 414 1.30 -21.39 -3.22
CA LEU A 414 2.31 -20.83 -4.12
C LEU A 414 3.14 -21.94 -4.79
N ASN A 415 3.57 -22.96 -4.00
CA ASN A 415 4.44 -24.02 -4.49
C ASN A 415 3.67 -25.11 -5.28
N VAL A 416 2.46 -25.45 -4.87
CA VAL A 416 1.67 -26.53 -5.51
C VAL A 416 0.94 -26.04 -6.76
N VAL A 417 0.43 -24.80 -6.74
CA VAL A 417 -0.42 -24.27 -7.81
C VAL A 417 0.34 -23.33 -8.72
N VAL A 418 0.91 -22.24 -8.16
CA VAL A 418 1.43 -21.14 -8.98
C VAL A 418 2.76 -21.50 -9.64
N LYS A 419 3.65 -22.17 -8.91
CA LYS A 419 4.97 -22.58 -9.45
C LYS A 419 4.87 -23.52 -10.67
N LYS A 420 3.74 -24.21 -10.84
CA LYS A 420 3.49 -25.11 -11.98
C LYS A 420 2.90 -24.42 -13.20
N LEU A 421 2.52 -23.14 -13.09
CA LEU A 421 2.01 -22.38 -14.25
C LEU A 421 3.15 -22.08 -15.23
N LYS A 422 2.85 -22.13 -16.53
CA LYS A 422 3.80 -21.68 -17.55
C LYS A 422 4.00 -20.18 -17.44
N ASN A 423 5.26 -19.76 -17.37
CA ASN A 423 5.65 -18.36 -17.31
C ASN A 423 5.79 -17.83 -18.74
N LYS A 424 4.91 -16.93 -19.16
CA LYS A 424 4.89 -16.37 -20.51
C LYS A 424 6.13 -15.52 -20.81
N ARG A 425 6.68 -14.81 -19.81
CA ARG A 425 7.91 -14.01 -19.97
C ARG A 425 9.12 -14.87 -20.36
N LYS A 426 9.22 -16.10 -19.88
CA LYS A 426 10.33 -17.01 -20.23
C LYS A 426 10.19 -17.55 -21.65
N ASP A 427 8.95 -17.76 -22.10
CA ASP A 427 8.69 -18.22 -23.46
C ASP A 427 9.03 -17.11 -24.48
N ASP A 428 8.74 -15.84 -24.18
CA ASP A 428 9.10 -14.69 -25.03
C ASP A 428 10.62 -14.50 -25.13
N VAL A 429 11.37 -14.62 -24.03
CA VAL A 429 12.84 -14.51 -24.03
C VAL A 429 13.48 -15.70 -24.77
N ALA A 430 12.91 -16.90 -24.66
CA ALA A 430 13.41 -18.07 -25.37
C ALA A 430 13.17 -17.98 -26.91
N VAL A 431 12.16 -17.25 -27.33
CA VAL A 431 11.90 -17.00 -28.78
C VAL A 431 12.86 -15.94 -29.30
N ASP A 432 13.21 -14.91 -28.53
CA ASP A 432 14.18 -13.89 -28.93
C ASP A 432 15.65 -14.40 -28.92
N GLU A 433 15.94 -15.44 -28.12
CA GLU A 433 17.25 -16.10 -28.09
C GLU A 433 17.41 -17.26 -29.09
N MET A 434 16.37 -17.63 -29.82
CA MET A 434 16.54 -18.57 -30.94
C MET A 434 17.35 -17.87 -32.04
N PRO A 435 18.56 -18.38 -32.39
CA PRO A 435 19.30 -17.84 -33.51
C PRO A 435 18.41 -17.98 -34.74
N SER A 436 18.34 -16.91 -35.53
CA SER A 436 17.68 -16.89 -36.82
C SER A 436 18.46 -17.83 -37.81
N ASN A 437 18.42 -19.11 -37.55
CA ASN A 437 18.94 -20.14 -38.44
C ASN A 437 17.89 -20.38 -39.50
N GLY A 438 18.14 -19.85 -40.68
CA GLY A 438 17.42 -20.30 -41.83
C GLY A 438 17.13 -19.30 -42.93
N ALA A 439 18.01 -18.31 -43.14
CA ALA A 439 18.14 -17.80 -44.50
C ALA A 439 18.98 -18.80 -45.30
N ILE A 440 18.36 -19.82 -45.86
CA ILE A 440 18.95 -20.57 -46.96
C ILE A 440 19.09 -19.58 -48.12
N LEU A 441 20.29 -19.03 -48.27
CA LEU A 441 20.73 -18.38 -49.49
C LEU A 441 20.70 -19.48 -50.59
N VAL A 442 19.61 -19.56 -51.30
CA VAL A 442 19.61 -20.20 -52.60
C VAL A 442 20.41 -19.29 -53.52
N ASP A 443 21.65 -19.69 -53.73
CA ASP A 443 22.56 -19.12 -54.72
C ASP A 443 22.02 -19.43 -56.11
N VAL A 444 21.34 -18.47 -56.74
CA VAL A 444 20.96 -18.50 -58.15
C VAL A 444 21.91 -17.57 -58.89
N ASN A 445 23.11 -18.03 -59.05
CA ASN A 445 24.02 -17.52 -60.07
C ASN A 445 24.65 -18.70 -60.76
N ASN A 446 24.14 -19.03 -61.92
CA ASN A 446 24.95 -19.26 -63.13
C ASN A 446 24.10 -19.87 -64.25
N LYS A 447 23.96 -19.13 -65.23
CA LYS A 447 24.21 -19.43 -66.67
C LYS A 447 23.29 -18.59 -67.52
N GLU A 448 23.92 -17.69 -68.20
CA GLU A 448 23.84 -17.64 -69.66
C GLU A 448 24.85 -16.62 -70.16
N GLN A 449 25.93 -17.17 -70.67
CA GLN A 449 26.64 -16.58 -71.76
C GLN A 449 26.20 -17.38 -73.02
N GLU A 450 25.62 -16.68 -73.96
CA GLU A 450 25.93 -16.62 -75.37
C GLU A 450 24.97 -15.63 -75.99
#